data_9f008520cd7f76279863033544e3eeb8
#
_entry.id   9f008520cd7f76279863033544e3eeb8
#
_cell.length_a   1.000
_cell.length_b   1.000
_cell.length_c   1.000
_cell.angle_alpha   90.00
_cell.angle_beta   90.00
_cell.angle_gamma   90.00
#
_symmetry.space_group_name_H-M   'P 1'
#
loop_
_entity.id
_entity.type
_entity.pdbx_description
1 polymer ?
#
loop_
_entity_poly.entity_id
_entity_poly.type
_entity_poly.pdbx_seq_one_letter_code
_entity_poly.pdbx_strand_id
1 'polypeptide(L)'
;TPHQSITPAFHAHRQAQAQRAHILGQLLIPVRADHSIPLRRAPDVRLACLQTYGSCDEDYIVSLRELQGVIGAYEWRKKGIEIPVLQARIHPHYGVFSPIRSEYVELINRMPLPDSITAHSTAFDIGTGTGILAALLVRRGIQRIVATDQDMRALECARENLTRLNFMQHVDLMQTDLFPTGQAALIVCNPPWIPARPSSPLEHAIFDPDSRMLKGFLRGLGAHLIAGGEGWLILSDFAEHLGLRSRETLLTLIDEAGLIVLGRSDIKPCHPRVAIIDDPLHVARAAEITSL
;
A
#
# COMPACT_ATOMS: atom_id res chain seq x y z
N THR A 1 -34.32 9.08 -10.21
CA THR A 1 -33.33 9.00 -11.33
C THR A 1 -32.56 7.70 -11.14
N PRO A 2 -32.52 6.77 -12.13
CA PRO A 2 -31.72 5.57 -11.99
C PRO A 2 -30.25 5.97 -11.81
N HIS A 3 -29.59 5.47 -10.77
CA HIS A 3 -28.15 5.61 -10.58
C HIS A 3 -27.45 5.00 -11.80
N GLN A 4 -26.96 5.85 -12.71
CA GLN A 4 -26.09 5.36 -13.78
C GLN A 4 -24.89 4.69 -13.10
N SER A 5 -24.65 3.43 -13.44
CA SER A 5 -23.49 2.69 -12.95
C SER A 5 -22.22 3.49 -13.23
N ILE A 6 -21.42 3.78 -12.20
CA ILE A 6 -20.14 4.50 -12.34
C ILE A 6 -19.05 3.62 -12.97
N THR A 7 -19.28 2.32 -13.08
CA THR A 7 -18.33 1.35 -13.64
C THR A 7 -17.87 1.70 -15.06
N PRO A 8 -18.75 2.14 -16.00
CA PRO A 8 -18.31 2.61 -17.32
C PRO A 8 -17.36 3.83 -17.24
N ALA A 9 -17.65 4.77 -16.33
CA ALA A 9 -16.77 5.94 -16.11
C ALA A 9 -15.41 5.53 -15.58
N PHE A 10 -15.35 4.56 -14.68
CA PHE A 10 -14.10 3.98 -14.19
C PHE A 10 -13.30 3.35 -15.32
N HIS A 11 -13.92 2.51 -16.16
CA HIS A 11 -13.24 1.88 -17.29
C HIS A 11 -12.75 2.89 -18.32
N ALA A 12 -13.56 3.90 -18.67
CA ALA A 12 -13.16 4.99 -19.58
C ALA A 12 -11.98 5.79 -19.00
N HIS A 13 -12.04 6.13 -17.72
CA HIS A 13 -10.93 6.79 -17.02
C HIS A 13 -9.65 5.96 -17.06
N ARG A 14 -9.73 4.65 -16.77
CA ARG A 14 -8.60 3.71 -16.85
C ARG A 14 -8.04 3.62 -18.25
N GLN A 15 -8.90 3.56 -19.28
CA GLN A 15 -8.48 3.54 -20.68
C GLN A 15 -7.73 4.81 -21.07
N ALA A 16 -8.25 5.99 -20.72
CA ALA A 16 -7.59 7.26 -20.96
C ALA A 16 -6.22 7.34 -20.25
N GLN A 17 -6.14 6.89 -19.02
CA GLN A 17 -4.89 6.79 -18.26
C GLN A 17 -3.88 5.84 -18.94
N ALA A 18 -4.33 4.66 -19.39
CA ALA A 18 -3.49 3.69 -20.07
C ALA A 18 -2.99 4.23 -21.42
N GLN A 19 -3.84 4.93 -22.18
CA GLN A 19 -3.44 5.55 -23.45
C GLN A 19 -2.41 6.67 -23.23
N ARG A 20 -2.63 7.56 -22.27
CA ARG A 20 -1.65 8.59 -21.89
C ARG A 20 -0.32 7.96 -21.46
N ALA A 21 -0.39 6.89 -20.66
CA ALA A 21 0.76 6.16 -20.21
C ALA A 21 1.54 5.52 -21.38
N HIS A 22 0.82 4.97 -22.37
CA HIS A 22 1.41 4.42 -23.59
C HIS A 22 2.15 5.47 -24.40
N ILE A 23 1.53 6.63 -24.64
CA ILE A 23 2.15 7.75 -25.37
C ILE A 23 3.43 8.22 -24.65
N LEU A 24 3.38 8.46 -23.35
CA LEU A 24 4.55 8.88 -22.56
C LEU A 24 5.62 7.77 -22.49
N GLY A 25 5.20 6.50 -22.56
CA GLY A 25 6.08 5.34 -22.60
C GLY A 25 6.88 5.24 -23.90
N GLN A 26 6.40 5.84 -24.99
CA GLN A 26 7.10 5.87 -26.28
C GLN A 26 8.14 7.00 -26.39
N LEU A 27 8.11 7.97 -25.49
CA LEU A 27 9.12 9.01 -25.42
C LEU A 27 10.34 8.47 -24.65
N LEU A 28 11.36 8.10 -25.39
CA LEU A 28 12.56 7.46 -24.87
C LEU A 28 13.64 8.50 -24.57
N ILE A 29 14.23 8.42 -23.39
CA ILE A 29 15.27 9.32 -22.91
C ILE A 29 16.56 8.52 -22.77
N PRO A 30 17.65 8.88 -23.47
CA PRO A 30 18.96 8.27 -23.27
C PRO A 30 19.54 8.73 -21.92
N VAL A 31 20.09 7.82 -21.18
CA VAL A 31 20.72 8.05 -19.87
C VAL A 31 22.08 7.38 -19.88
N ARG A 32 23.12 8.09 -19.44
CA ARG A 32 24.48 7.54 -19.35
C ARG A 32 24.63 6.61 -18.15
N ALA A 33 25.73 5.87 -18.13
CA ALA A 33 26.08 4.98 -17.02
C ALA A 33 26.14 5.72 -15.66
N ASP A 34 26.53 6.99 -15.64
CA ASP A 34 26.52 7.85 -14.44
C ASP A 34 25.15 8.44 -14.11
N HIS A 35 24.10 7.97 -14.78
CA HIS A 35 22.72 8.44 -14.70
C HIS A 35 22.50 9.89 -15.18
N SER A 36 23.44 10.51 -15.87
CA SER A 36 23.23 11.82 -16.48
C SER A 36 22.44 11.71 -17.78
N ILE A 37 21.61 12.71 -18.07
CA ILE A 37 20.89 12.82 -19.34
C ILE A 37 21.72 13.72 -20.29
N PRO A 38 22.11 13.23 -21.49
CA PRO A 38 22.97 13.99 -22.40
C PRO A 38 22.24 15.08 -23.17
N LEU A 39 21.41 15.87 -22.49
CA LEU A 39 20.66 16.99 -23.05
C LEU A 39 21.00 18.29 -22.30
N ARG A 40 21.19 19.40 -23.04
CA ARG A 40 21.71 20.66 -22.51
C ARG A 40 20.90 21.26 -21.33
N ARG A 41 19.60 20.98 -21.25
CA ARG A 41 18.69 21.52 -20.20
C ARG A 41 18.00 20.42 -19.43
N ALA A 42 18.54 19.20 -19.43
CA ALA A 42 17.99 18.12 -18.65
C ALA A 42 18.11 18.41 -17.15
N PRO A 43 17.13 18.03 -16.35
CA PRO A 43 17.27 18.04 -14.90
C PRO A 43 18.37 17.07 -14.45
N ASP A 44 18.97 17.34 -13.31
CA ASP A 44 19.87 16.36 -12.67
C ASP A 44 19.03 15.23 -12.04
N VAL A 45 19.10 14.05 -12.61
CA VAL A 45 18.34 12.86 -12.16
C VAL A 45 19.24 11.79 -11.55
N ARG A 46 20.55 12.04 -11.45
CA ARG A 46 21.55 11.03 -11.05
C ARG A 46 21.23 10.37 -9.72
N LEU A 47 20.91 11.15 -8.69
CA LEU A 47 20.55 10.57 -7.39
C LEU A 47 19.23 9.80 -7.41
N ALA A 48 18.25 10.28 -8.16
CA ALA A 48 16.96 9.59 -8.30
C ALA A 48 17.12 8.24 -9.01
N CYS A 49 17.89 8.22 -10.11
CA CYS A 49 18.18 6.99 -10.85
C CYS A 49 19.07 6.05 -10.03
N LEU A 50 20.11 6.54 -9.36
CA LEU A 50 20.97 5.73 -8.51
C LEU A 50 20.18 5.03 -7.39
N GLN A 51 19.23 5.72 -6.76
CA GLN A 51 18.38 5.11 -5.72
C GLN A 51 17.40 4.07 -6.26
N THR A 52 17.00 4.18 -7.53
CA THR A 52 16.01 3.30 -8.13
C THR A 52 16.65 2.09 -8.81
N TYR A 53 17.76 2.31 -9.53
CA TYR A 53 18.41 1.31 -10.38
C TYR A 53 19.73 0.78 -9.83
N GLY A 54 20.29 1.45 -8.81
CA GLY A 54 21.66 1.16 -8.35
C GLY A 54 22.72 1.74 -9.27
N SER A 55 23.99 1.31 -9.11
CA SER A 55 25.07 1.64 -10.02
C SER A 55 24.88 0.96 -11.37
N CYS A 56 25.18 1.64 -12.45
CA CYS A 56 25.07 1.15 -13.81
C CYS A 56 26.42 1.29 -14.53
N ASP A 57 26.83 0.26 -15.27
CA ASP A 57 28.11 0.26 -15.98
C ASP A 57 27.97 0.63 -17.45
N GLU A 58 26.73 0.66 -17.96
CA GLU A 58 26.41 0.94 -19.37
C GLU A 58 25.36 2.04 -19.51
N ASP A 59 25.40 2.74 -20.64
CA ASP A 59 24.37 3.68 -21.04
C ASP A 59 23.06 2.92 -21.28
N TYR A 60 21.94 3.52 -20.91
CA TYR A 60 20.63 2.87 -21.06
C TYR A 60 19.56 3.86 -21.55
N ILE A 61 18.39 3.32 -21.84
CA ILE A 61 17.24 4.09 -22.30
C ILE A 61 16.09 3.87 -21.32
N VAL A 62 15.46 4.96 -20.90
CA VAL A 62 14.29 4.94 -20.03
C VAL A 62 13.14 5.73 -20.65
N SER A 63 11.90 5.31 -20.45
CA SER A 63 10.77 6.09 -20.91
C SER A 63 10.60 7.36 -20.06
N LEU A 64 10.11 8.43 -20.69
CA LEU A 64 9.80 9.66 -19.96
C LEU A 64 8.83 9.44 -18.80
N ARG A 65 7.87 8.53 -18.99
CA ARG A 65 6.90 8.15 -17.94
C ARG A 65 7.59 7.56 -16.74
N GLU A 66 8.48 6.60 -16.96
CA GLU A 66 9.22 5.94 -15.90
C GLU A 66 10.15 6.92 -15.19
N LEU A 67 10.90 7.72 -15.96
CA LEU A 67 11.79 8.74 -15.40
C LEU A 67 11.05 9.76 -14.53
N GLN A 68 9.86 10.20 -14.95
CA GLN A 68 9.00 11.06 -14.12
C GLN A 68 8.58 10.37 -12.82
N GLY A 69 8.27 9.07 -12.88
CA GLY A 69 7.96 8.26 -11.70
C GLY A 69 9.14 8.16 -10.74
N VAL A 70 10.34 7.92 -11.27
CA VAL A 70 11.60 7.85 -10.51
C VAL A 70 11.91 9.17 -9.81
N ILE A 71 11.82 10.29 -10.54
CA ILE A 71 12.03 11.64 -9.97
C ILE A 71 11.00 11.93 -8.88
N GLY A 72 9.72 11.67 -9.16
CA GLY A 72 8.65 11.90 -8.19
C GLY A 72 8.82 11.09 -6.90
N ALA A 73 9.18 9.81 -7.03
CA ALA A 73 9.43 8.94 -5.87
C ALA A 73 10.65 9.40 -5.07
N TYR A 74 11.71 9.83 -5.74
CA TYR A 74 12.90 10.41 -5.09
C TYR A 74 12.55 11.62 -4.24
N GLU A 75 11.78 12.57 -4.78
CA GLU A 75 11.36 13.76 -4.05
C GLU A 75 10.46 13.41 -2.85
N TRP A 76 9.54 12.47 -3.01
CA TRP A 76 8.72 11.96 -1.91
C TRP A 76 9.57 11.26 -0.83
N ARG A 77 10.51 10.41 -1.24
CA ARG A 77 11.45 9.74 -0.30
C ARG A 77 12.28 10.77 0.46
N LYS A 78 12.82 11.77 -0.23
CA LYS A 78 13.61 12.85 0.39
C LYS A 78 12.80 13.65 1.41
N LYS A 79 11.59 14.07 1.04
CA LYS A 79 10.71 14.86 1.91
C LYS A 79 10.14 14.03 3.05
N GLY A 80 9.80 12.78 2.80
CA GLY A 80 9.03 11.92 3.69
C GLY A 80 7.59 12.38 3.84
N ILE A 81 6.75 11.46 4.30
CA ILE A 81 5.33 11.68 4.59
C ILE A 81 5.18 11.75 6.11
N GLU A 82 4.66 12.85 6.60
CA GLU A 82 4.41 13.02 8.02
C GLU A 82 3.27 12.12 8.48
N ILE A 83 3.52 11.35 9.52
CA ILE A 83 2.54 10.48 10.18
C ILE A 83 2.36 11.00 11.61
N PRO A 84 1.31 11.80 11.85
CA PRO A 84 1.11 12.47 13.14
C PRO A 84 1.10 11.52 14.33
N VAL A 85 0.47 10.35 14.17
CA VAL A 85 0.41 9.31 15.21
C VAL A 85 1.81 8.82 15.60
N LEU A 86 2.73 8.70 14.66
CA LEU A 86 4.13 8.31 14.93
C LEU A 86 4.99 9.49 15.40
N GLN A 87 4.53 10.73 15.22
CA GLN A 87 5.31 11.96 15.39
C GLN A 87 6.62 11.92 14.57
N ALA A 88 6.57 11.31 13.40
CA ALA A 88 7.72 11.05 12.56
C ALA A 88 7.32 11.00 11.08
N ARG A 89 8.31 10.88 10.19
CA ARG A 89 8.10 10.77 8.76
C ARG A 89 8.45 9.37 8.27
N ILE A 90 7.63 8.89 7.35
CA ILE A 90 7.87 7.66 6.58
C ILE A 90 8.40 8.06 5.20
N HIS A 91 9.47 7.41 4.76
CA HIS A 91 10.18 7.68 3.52
C HIS A 91 9.96 6.52 2.53
N PRO A 92 8.97 6.63 1.62
CA PRO A 92 8.65 5.54 0.69
C PRO A 92 9.70 5.42 -0.41
N HIS A 93 10.04 4.18 -0.79
CA HIS A 93 10.87 3.91 -1.96
C HIS A 93 10.04 3.90 -3.24
N TYR A 94 10.72 4.01 -4.41
CA TYR A 94 10.07 3.84 -5.70
C TYR A 94 9.39 2.47 -5.80
N GLY A 95 8.13 2.46 -6.22
CA GLY A 95 7.33 1.24 -6.36
C GLY A 95 6.71 0.72 -5.06
N VAL A 96 7.03 1.31 -3.91
CA VAL A 96 6.41 0.96 -2.61
C VAL A 96 5.26 1.90 -2.31
N PHE A 97 4.18 1.37 -1.73
CA PHE A 97 2.99 2.16 -1.38
C PHE A 97 3.33 3.33 -0.46
N SER A 98 2.96 4.51 -0.91
CA SER A 98 3.15 5.74 -0.13
C SER A 98 1.93 6.01 0.73
N PRO A 99 2.05 6.07 2.08
CA PRO A 99 0.90 6.25 2.99
C PRO A 99 0.41 7.71 3.01
N ILE A 100 0.19 8.28 1.82
CA ILE A 100 -0.36 9.64 1.64
C ILE A 100 -1.80 9.70 2.19
N ARG A 101 -2.53 8.60 2.04
CA ARG A 101 -3.83 8.39 2.66
C ARG A 101 -3.61 7.73 4.02
N SER A 102 -3.44 8.53 5.04
CA SER A 102 -3.06 8.08 6.39
C SER A 102 -4.25 7.91 7.35
N GLU A 103 -5.48 8.04 6.88
CA GLU A 103 -6.68 7.88 7.71
C GLU A 103 -6.77 6.48 8.35
N TYR A 104 -6.34 5.42 7.66
CA TYR A 104 -6.32 4.06 8.23
C TYR A 104 -5.32 3.91 9.39
N VAL A 105 -4.30 4.74 9.43
CA VAL A 105 -3.33 4.80 10.54
C VAL A 105 -4.03 5.17 11.83
N GLU A 106 -4.97 6.10 11.74
CA GLU A 106 -5.78 6.54 12.89
C GLU A 106 -6.72 5.42 13.35
N LEU A 107 -7.31 4.64 12.44
CA LEU A 107 -8.12 3.48 12.79
C LEU A 107 -7.30 2.48 13.62
N ILE A 108 -6.13 2.07 13.12
CA ILE A 108 -5.24 1.16 13.83
C ILE A 108 -4.82 1.72 15.19
N ASN A 109 -4.58 3.03 15.28
CA ASN A 109 -4.17 3.66 16.53
C ASN A 109 -5.28 3.65 17.61
N ARG A 110 -6.54 3.79 17.21
CA ARG A 110 -7.70 3.91 18.12
C ARG A 110 -8.30 2.58 18.53
N MET A 111 -8.17 1.54 17.70
CA MET A 111 -8.75 0.23 18.00
C MET A 111 -8.17 -0.33 19.31
N PRO A 112 -9.00 -0.83 20.24
CA PRO A 112 -8.49 -1.56 21.39
C PRO A 112 -7.65 -2.76 20.92
N LEU A 113 -6.52 -3.03 21.57
CA LEU A 113 -5.79 -4.26 21.29
C LEU A 113 -6.60 -5.47 21.79
N PRO A 114 -6.55 -6.62 21.09
CA PRO A 114 -7.19 -7.84 21.56
C PRO A 114 -6.76 -8.23 22.97
N ASP A 115 -7.67 -8.82 23.74
CA ASP A 115 -7.37 -9.32 25.10
C ASP A 115 -6.30 -10.42 25.09
N SER A 116 -6.11 -11.09 23.96
CA SER A 116 -5.05 -12.08 23.74
C SER A 116 -3.64 -11.50 23.68
N ILE A 117 -3.50 -10.16 23.56
CA ILE A 117 -2.20 -9.48 23.54
C ILE A 117 -1.60 -9.41 24.94
N THR A 118 -0.45 -10.00 25.09
CA THR A 118 0.40 -9.97 26.29
C THR A 118 1.78 -9.41 25.95
N ALA A 119 2.64 -9.22 26.95
CA ALA A 119 4.02 -8.77 26.73
C ALA A 119 4.87 -9.72 25.85
N HIS A 120 4.46 -10.98 25.73
CA HIS A 120 5.16 -12.00 24.93
C HIS A 120 4.46 -12.37 23.62
N SER A 121 3.33 -11.72 23.33
CA SER A 121 2.57 -12.00 22.12
C SER A 121 3.29 -11.52 20.87
N THR A 122 3.15 -12.29 19.80
CA THR A 122 3.62 -11.94 18.47
C THR A 122 2.45 -11.33 17.67
N ALA A 123 2.73 -10.31 16.88
CA ALA A 123 1.83 -9.80 15.85
C ALA A 123 2.45 -9.99 14.47
N PHE A 124 1.60 -10.13 13.44
CA PHE A 124 2.03 -10.15 12.04
C PHE A 124 1.53 -8.90 11.30
N ASP A 125 2.39 -8.33 10.45
CA ASP A 125 2.05 -7.27 9.50
C ASP A 125 2.21 -7.84 8.09
N ILE A 126 1.09 -8.15 7.43
CA ILE A 126 1.07 -8.84 6.14
C ILE A 126 1.03 -7.83 4.99
N GLY A 127 2.06 -7.86 4.14
CA GLY A 127 2.25 -6.86 3.09
C GLY A 127 2.70 -5.53 3.67
N THR A 128 3.79 -5.55 4.42
CA THR A 128 4.25 -4.42 5.26
C THR A 128 4.56 -3.13 4.49
N GLY A 129 4.93 -3.24 3.21
CA GLY A 129 5.23 -2.09 2.35
C GLY A 129 6.30 -1.17 2.95
N THR A 130 5.91 0.00 3.42
CA THR A 130 6.80 0.98 4.06
C THR A 130 7.13 0.67 5.52
N GLY A 131 6.55 -0.37 6.11
CA GLY A 131 6.71 -0.70 7.54
C GLY A 131 5.82 0.12 8.48
N ILE A 132 4.87 0.88 7.95
CA ILE A 132 4.06 1.81 8.75
C ILE A 132 3.17 1.09 9.76
N LEU A 133 2.53 -0.02 9.41
CA LEU A 133 1.67 -0.77 10.33
C LEU A 133 2.51 -1.44 11.41
N ALA A 134 3.64 -2.07 11.05
CA ALA A 134 4.59 -2.59 12.02
C ALA A 134 5.05 -1.50 13.00
N ALA A 135 5.41 -0.30 12.51
CA ALA A 135 5.80 0.83 13.36
C ALA A 135 4.68 1.26 14.32
N LEU A 136 3.43 1.26 13.87
CA LEU A 136 2.26 1.57 14.72
C LEU A 136 2.07 0.52 15.82
N LEU A 137 2.21 -0.76 15.49
CA LEU A 137 2.10 -1.85 16.46
C LEU A 137 3.19 -1.76 17.53
N VAL A 138 4.44 -1.45 17.16
CA VAL A 138 5.53 -1.18 18.12
C VAL A 138 5.18 -0.01 19.03
N ARG A 139 4.71 1.11 18.45
CA ARG A 139 4.32 2.29 19.25
C ARG A 139 3.17 2.00 20.22
N ARG A 140 2.32 1.04 19.90
CA ARG A 140 1.23 0.55 20.76
C ARG A 140 1.68 -0.47 21.82
N GLY A 141 2.97 -0.76 21.89
CA GLY A 141 3.58 -1.60 22.93
C GLY A 141 3.78 -3.06 22.55
N ILE A 142 3.50 -3.46 21.30
CA ILE A 142 3.78 -4.83 20.85
C ILE A 142 5.28 -4.99 20.64
N GLN A 143 5.89 -5.97 21.33
CA GLN A 143 7.34 -6.13 21.39
C GLN A 143 7.90 -7.07 20.31
N ARG A 144 7.07 -7.90 19.70
CA ARG A 144 7.49 -8.91 18.72
C ARG A 144 6.57 -8.86 17.51
N ILE A 145 7.10 -8.43 16.40
CA ILE A 145 6.35 -8.30 15.15
C ILE A 145 7.10 -9.05 14.06
N VAL A 146 6.40 -9.86 13.28
CA VAL A 146 6.90 -10.39 12.01
C VAL A 146 6.19 -9.64 10.90
N ALA A 147 6.95 -8.89 10.11
CA ALA A 147 6.44 -8.09 9.01
C ALA A 147 6.86 -8.71 7.69
N THR A 148 5.89 -9.03 6.83
CA THR A 148 6.12 -9.77 5.60
C THR A 148 5.83 -8.93 4.36
N ASP A 149 6.57 -9.17 3.30
CA ASP A 149 6.27 -8.68 1.95
C ASP A 149 6.88 -9.64 0.91
N GLN A 150 6.27 -9.75 -0.26
CA GLN A 150 6.84 -10.50 -1.37
C GLN A 150 7.93 -9.73 -2.12
N ASP A 151 7.90 -8.38 -2.06
CA ASP A 151 8.85 -7.49 -2.75
C ASP A 151 10.00 -7.10 -1.83
N MET A 152 11.23 -7.49 -2.21
CA MET A 152 12.44 -7.11 -1.48
C MET A 152 12.61 -5.58 -1.33
N ARG A 153 12.13 -4.79 -2.30
CA ARG A 153 12.19 -3.31 -2.21
C ARG A 153 11.28 -2.78 -1.11
N ALA A 154 10.14 -3.43 -0.89
CA ALA A 154 9.25 -3.09 0.22
C ALA A 154 9.93 -3.41 1.56
N LEU A 155 10.57 -4.57 1.69
CA LEU A 155 11.29 -4.95 2.91
C LEU A 155 12.48 -4.01 3.19
N GLU A 156 13.21 -3.60 2.15
CA GLU A 156 14.29 -2.62 2.30
C GLU A 156 13.76 -1.25 2.76
N CYS A 157 12.64 -0.81 2.15
CA CYS A 157 11.95 0.40 2.55
C CYS A 157 11.47 0.34 4.01
N ALA A 158 10.85 -0.78 4.42
CA ALA A 158 10.42 -1.00 5.80
C ALA A 158 11.62 -0.98 6.76
N ARG A 159 12.73 -1.65 6.41
CA ARG A 159 13.96 -1.67 7.20
C ARG A 159 14.50 -0.28 7.45
N GLU A 160 14.64 0.55 6.41
CA GLU A 160 15.11 1.93 6.56
C GLU A 160 14.19 2.76 7.45
N ASN A 161 12.87 2.68 7.25
CA ASN A 161 11.90 3.44 8.04
C ASN A 161 11.91 2.99 9.51
N LEU A 162 11.87 1.68 9.77
CA LEU A 162 11.89 1.13 11.14
C LEU A 162 13.21 1.44 11.86
N THR A 163 14.35 1.45 11.14
CA THR A 163 15.64 1.86 11.69
C THR A 163 15.64 3.34 12.07
N ARG A 164 15.11 4.23 11.21
CA ARG A 164 14.97 5.68 11.51
C ARG A 164 14.08 5.95 12.73
N LEU A 165 13.08 5.11 12.95
CA LEU A 165 12.17 5.19 14.08
C LEU A 165 12.73 4.53 15.36
N ASN A 166 13.88 3.86 15.29
CA ASN A 166 14.44 3.02 16.36
C ASN A 166 13.50 1.89 16.78
N PHE A 167 12.80 1.26 15.82
CA PHE A 167 11.86 0.17 16.05
C PHE A 167 12.33 -1.18 15.48
N MET A 168 13.46 -1.20 14.75
CA MET A 168 13.95 -2.38 14.07
C MET A 168 14.21 -3.57 15.02
N GLN A 169 14.55 -3.32 16.28
CA GLN A 169 14.76 -4.36 17.29
C GLN A 169 13.49 -5.13 17.68
N HIS A 170 12.31 -4.63 17.32
CA HIS A 170 11.01 -5.25 17.61
C HIS A 170 10.40 -5.95 16.39
N VAL A 171 11.04 -5.84 15.20
CA VAL A 171 10.44 -6.27 13.94
C VAL A 171 11.37 -7.19 13.17
N ASP A 172 10.92 -8.41 12.93
CA ASP A 172 11.56 -9.35 12.01
C ASP A 172 10.95 -9.18 10.61
N LEU A 173 11.77 -8.76 9.64
CA LEU A 173 11.36 -8.60 8.24
C LEU A 173 11.60 -9.90 7.48
N MET A 174 10.56 -10.42 6.84
CA MET A 174 10.60 -11.70 6.14
C MET A 174 10.04 -11.59 4.71
N GLN A 175 10.81 -12.06 3.73
CA GLN A 175 10.31 -12.19 2.36
C GLN A 175 9.45 -13.44 2.24
N THR A 176 8.15 -13.28 2.07
CA THR A 176 7.22 -14.38 1.82
C THR A 176 5.94 -13.87 1.16
N ASP A 177 5.22 -14.77 0.50
CA ASP A 177 3.89 -14.49 -0.03
C ASP A 177 2.86 -14.68 1.10
N LEU A 178 2.39 -13.57 1.66
CA LEU A 178 1.45 -13.47 2.76
C LEU A 178 2.06 -13.86 4.12
N PHE A 179 1.74 -15.04 4.66
CA PHE A 179 1.98 -15.38 6.05
C PHE A 179 3.37 -15.95 6.32
N PRO A 180 4.00 -15.58 7.44
CA PRO A 180 5.16 -16.30 7.97
C PRO A 180 4.71 -17.62 8.63
N THR A 181 5.67 -18.45 9.00
CA THR A 181 5.38 -19.64 9.82
C THR A 181 4.96 -19.26 11.25
N GLY A 182 4.07 -20.06 11.84
CA GLY A 182 3.61 -19.89 13.23
C GLY A 182 2.28 -19.16 13.33
N GLN A 183 1.97 -18.71 14.53
CA GLN A 183 0.71 -18.05 14.88
C GLN A 183 0.96 -16.77 15.65
N ALA A 184 0.00 -15.85 15.56
CA ALA A 184 0.04 -14.53 16.19
C ALA A 184 -1.26 -14.23 16.94
N ALA A 185 -1.18 -13.36 17.95
CA ALA A 185 -2.35 -12.87 18.67
C ALA A 185 -3.09 -11.76 17.88
N LEU A 186 -2.36 -11.05 17.03
CA LEU A 186 -2.91 -10.02 16.14
C LEU A 186 -2.25 -10.13 14.77
N ILE A 187 -3.04 -10.13 13.72
CA ILE A 187 -2.56 -10.11 12.33
C ILE A 187 -3.21 -8.94 11.63
N VAL A 188 -2.40 -8.01 11.15
CA VAL A 188 -2.88 -6.83 10.42
C VAL A 188 -2.55 -6.94 8.94
N CYS A 189 -3.44 -6.45 8.08
CA CYS A 189 -3.23 -6.38 6.64
C CYS A 189 -3.94 -5.18 6.03
N ASN A 190 -3.22 -4.45 5.19
CA ASN A 190 -3.78 -3.43 4.32
C ASN A 190 -3.53 -3.81 2.86
N PRO A 191 -4.33 -4.73 2.30
CA PRO A 191 -4.13 -5.18 0.93
C PRO A 191 -4.49 -4.09 -0.07
N PRO A 192 -4.11 -4.19 -1.35
CA PRO A 192 -4.62 -3.30 -2.38
C PRO A 192 -6.15 -3.38 -2.47
N TRP A 193 -6.82 -2.22 -2.59
CA TRP A 193 -8.28 -2.15 -2.38
C TRP A 193 -9.11 -2.42 -3.64
N ILE A 194 -8.52 -2.26 -4.83
CA ILE A 194 -9.25 -2.28 -6.10
C ILE A 194 -8.96 -3.56 -6.88
N PRO A 195 -9.97 -4.41 -7.15
CA PRO A 195 -9.80 -5.67 -7.89
C PRO A 195 -9.68 -5.42 -9.41
N ALA A 196 -8.58 -4.79 -9.82
CA ALA A 196 -8.29 -4.52 -11.22
C ALA A 196 -6.81 -4.75 -11.52
N ARG A 197 -6.46 -4.85 -12.81
CA ARG A 197 -5.06 -5.08 -13.22
C ARG A 197 -4.25 -3.79 -13.12
N PRO A 198 -3.06 -3.81 -12.51
CA PRO A 198 -2.14 -2.68 -12.53
C PRO A 198 -1.59 -2.44 -13.94
N SER A 199 -1.32 -1.20 -14.29
CA SER A 199 -0.70 -0.80 -15.56
C SER A 199 0.74 -0.30 -15.39
N SER A 200 1.23 -0.28 -14.15
CA SER A 200 2.62 0.11 -13.82
C SER A 200 3.05 -0.50 -12.49
N PRO A 201 4.35 -0.58 -12.21
CA PRO A 201 4.86 -1.05 -10.92
C PRO A 201 4.29 -0.29 -9.71
N LEU A 202 4.07 1.02 -9.85
CA LEU A 202 3.49 1.87 -8.79
C LEU A 202 2.04 1.51 -8.46
N GLU A 203 1.33 0.90 -9.41
CA GLU A 203 -0.08 0.55 -9.24
C GLU A 203 -0.30 -0.80 -8.54
N HIS A 204 0.73 -1.65 -8.40
CA HIS A 204 0.62 -2.94 -7.69
C HIS A 204 0.18 -2.78 -6.23
N ALA A 205 0.51 -1.66 -5.61
CA ALA A 205 0.11 -1.35 -4.25
C ALA A 205 -1.36 -0.85 -4.12
N ILE A 206 -2.05 -0.64 -5.24
CA ILE A 206 -3.43 -0.13 -5.28
C ILE A 206 -4.39 -1.15 -5.88
N PHE A 207 -3.91 -1.93 -6.84
CA PHE A 207 -4.71 -2.88 -7.61
C PHE A 207 -4.33 -4.31 -7.27
N ASP A 208 -5.34 -5.11 -6.92
CA ASP A 208 -5.24 -6.54 -6.61
C ASP A 208 -6.09 -7.33 -7.62
N PRO A 209 -5.50 -7.80 -8.74
CA PRO A 209 -6.25 -8.56 -9.72
C PRO A 209 -6.99 -9.72 -9.08
N ASP A 210 -8.29 -9.83 -9.37
CA ASP A 210 -9.18 -10.88 -8.85
C ASP A 210 -9.24 -10.95 -7.32
N SER A 211 -8.83 -9.88 -6.61
CA SER A 211 -8.70 -9.83 -5.14
C SER A 211 -7.83 -10.96 -4.58
N ARG A 212 -6.70 -11.26 -5.25
CA ARG A 212 -5.82 -12.39 -4.91
C ARG A 212 -5.25 -12.27 -3.49
N MET A 213 -4.70 -11.11 -3.16
CA MET A 213 -4.12 -10.86 -1.84
C MET A 213 -5.20 -10.91 -0.74
N LEU A 214 -6.33 -10.23 -0.98
CA LEU A 214 -7.45 -10.26 -0.04
C LEU A 214 -7.95 -11.69 0.22
N LYS A 215 -8.20 -12.46 -0.83
CA LYS A 215 -8.65 -13.85 -0.71
C LYS A 215 -7.62 -14.75 -0.02
N GLY A 216 -6.33 -14.57 -0.36
CA GLY A 216 -5.23 -15.30 0.28
C GLY A 216 -5.12 -14.98 1.77
N PHE A 217 -5.23 -13.71 2.12
CA PHE A 217 -5.24 -13.26 3.52
C PHE A 217 -6.40 -13.89 4.30
N LEU A 218 -7.64 -13.79 3.81
CA LEU A 218 -8.80 -14.35 4.51
C LEU A 218 -8.68 -15.86 4.70
N ARG A 219 -8.29 -16.60 3.65
CA ARG A 219 -8.14 -18.06 3.72
C ARG A 219 -7.06 -18.54 4.70
N GLY A 220 -5.96 -17.78 4.82
CA GLY A 220 -4.85 -18.14 5.70
C GLY A 220 -5.02 -17.65 7.13
N LEU A 221 -5.89 -16.66 7.37
CA LEU A 221 -5.97 -15.96 8.65
C LEU A 221 -6.23 -16.90 9.83
N GLY A 222 -7.25 -17.76 9.73
CA GLY A 222 -7.63 -18.65 10.81
C GLY A 222 -6.53 -19.62 11.22
N ALA A 223 -5.72 -20.13 10.29
CA ALA A 223 -4.60 -21.04 10.58
C ALA A 223 -3.43 -20.35 11.31
N HIS A 224 -3.29 -19.04 11.15
CA HIS A 224 -2.20 -18.24 11.70
C HIS A 224 -2.58 -17.45 12.96
N LEU A 225 -3.83 -17.50 13.39
CA LEU A 225 -4.27 -16.90 14.66
C LEU A 225 -4.17 -17.92 15.81
N ILE A 226 -3.68 -17.46 16.97
CA ILE A 226 -3.84 -18.20 18.21
C ILE A 226 -5.32 -18.19 18.64
N ALA A 227 -5.71 -19.04 19.60
CA ALA A 227 -7.03 -18.99 20.20
C ALA A 227 -7.28 -17.59 20.82
N GLY A 228 -8.41 -16.96 20.47
CA GLY A 228 -8.75 -15.59 20.88
C GLY A 228 -7.94 -14.48 20.20
N GLY A 229 -7.15 -14.83 19.18
CA GLY A 229 -6.46 -13.84 18.34
C GLY A 229 -7.39 -13.17 17.34
N GLU A 230 -7.00 -12.01 16.83
CA GLU A 230 -7.79 -11.21 15.91
C GLU A 230 -7.03 -10.91 14.61
N GLY A 231 -7.77 -10.86 13.50
CA GLY A 231 -7.31 -10.35 12.23
C GLY A 231 -7.86 -8.95 11.97
N TRP A 232 -6.99 -7.99 11.71
CA TRP A 232 -7.38 -6.62 11.39
C TRP A 232 -7.17 -6.36 9.90
N LEU A 233 -8.27 -6.27 9.16
CA LEU A 233 -8.27 -6.04 7.72
C LEU A 233 -8.69 -4.61 7.41
N ILE A 234 -7.78 -3.87 6.79
CA ILE A 234 -8.03 -2.49 6.34
C ILE A 234 -8.52 -2.51 4.90
N LEU A 235 -9.71 -2.01 4.65
CA LEU A 235 -10.27 -1.89 3.30
C LEU A 235 -10.99 -0.55 3.10
N SER A 236 -11.00 -0.09 1.85
CA SER A 236 -11.92 0.96 1.39
C SER A 236 -13.10 0.33 0.66
N ASP A 237 -14.28 0.90 0.84
CA ASP A 237 -15.48 0.54 0.08
C ASP A 237 -15.50 1.19 -1.33
N PHE A 238 -14.40 1.81 -1.73
CA PHE A 238 -14.27 2.42 -3.05
C PHE A 238 -14.54 1.42 -4.19
N ALA A 239 -14.11 0.17 -4.04
CA ALA A 239 -14.42 -0.90 -5.00
C ALA A 239 -15.93 -1.19 -5.09
N GLU A 240 -16.66 -1.04 -3.98
CA GLU A 240 -18.13 -1.18 -3.96
C GLU A 240 -18.79 -0.03 -4.76
N HIS A 241 -18.37 1.20 -4.49
CA HIS A 241 -18.85 2.38 -5.22
C HIS A 241 -18.54 2.34 -6.72
N LEU A 242 -17.44 1.69 -7.11
CA LEU A 242 -17.09 1.47 -8.52
C LEU A 242 -17.85 0.29 -9.16
N GLY A 243 -18.59 -0.51 -8.38
CA GLY A 243 -19.27 -1.70 -8.86
C GLY A 243 -18.32 -2.86 -9.21
N LEU A 244 -17.11 -2.89 -8.65
CA LEU A 244 -16.09 -3.90 -8.93
C LEU A 244 -16.09 -5.06 -7.93
N ARG A 245 -16.55 -4.82 -6.71
CA ARG A 245 -16.75 -5.83 -5.67
C ARG A 245 -17.84 -5.34 -4.74
N SER A 246 -18.89 -6.14 -4.54
CA SER A 246 -19.96 -5.80 -3.61
C SER A 246 -19.57 -6.11 -2.17
N ARG A 247 -20.26 -5.47 -1.23
CA ARG A 247 -20.17 -5.79 0.22
C ARG A 247 -20.54 -7.24 0.48
N GLU A 248 -21.58 -7.72 -0.18
CA GLU A 248 -22.02 -9.10 -0.08
C GLU A 248 -20.94 -10.09 -0.48
N THR A 249 -20.24 -9.83 -1.60
CA THR A 249 -19.10 -10.64 -2.03
C THR A 249 -18.01 -10.68 -0.97
N LEU A 250 -17.68 -9.54 -0.33
CA LEU A 250 -16.70 -9.50 0.74
C LEU A 250 -17.12 -10.35 1.94
N LEU A 251 -18.35 -10.21 2.39
CA LEU A 251 -18.89 -10.98 3.53
C LEU A 251 -18.93 -12.48 3.24
N THR A 252 -19.30 -12.87 2.00
CA THR A 252 -19.23 -14.26 1.56
C THR A 252 -17.82 -14.82 1.63
N LEU A 253 -16.80 -14.06 1.19
CA LEU A 253 -15.40 -14.49 1.28
C LEU A 253 -14.91 -14.67 2.72
N ILE A 254 -15.40 -13.86 3.66
CA ILE A 254 -15.10 -13.97 5.09
C ILE A 254 -15.74 -15.25 5.66
N ASP A 255 -17.01 -15.48 5.36
CA ASP A 255 -17.76 -16.66 5.80
C ASP A 255 -17.17 -17.97 5.24
N GLU A 256 -16.87 -18.00 3.93
CA GLU A 256 -16.20 -19.14 3.27
C GLU A 256 -14.82 -19.46 3.87
N ALA A 257 -14.13 -18.47 4.43
CA ALA A 257 -12.87 -18.65 5.16
C ALA A 257 -13.06 -19.14 6.61
N GLY A 258 -14.31 -19.35 7.05
CA GLY A 258 -14.63 -19.78 8.42
C GLY A 258 -14.36 -18.69 9.47
N LEU A 259 -14.39 -17.43 9.06
CA LEU A 259 -14.13 -16.27 9.91
C LEU A 259 -15.44 -15.58 10.31
N ILE A 260 -15.43 -14.92 11.46
CA ILE A 260 -16.53 -14.08 11.92
C ILE A 260 -16.06 -12.62 12.03
N VAL A 261 -16.93 -11.68 11.65
CA VAL A 261 -16.68 -10.26 11.84
C VAL A 261 -16.99 -9.90 13.29
N LEU A 262 -15.95 -9.53 14.06
CA LEU A 262 -16.09 -9.14 15.47
C LEU A 262 -16.59 -7.69 15.59
N GLY A 263 -16.23 -6.84 14.65
CA GLY A 263 -16.60 -5.42 14.67
C GLY A 263 -16.16 -4.71 13.41
N ARG A 264 -16.52 -3.44 13.31
CA ARG A 264 -16.10 -2.56 12.22
C ARG A 264 -15.92 -1.15 12.76
N SER A 265 -14.84 -0.50 12.35
CA SER A 265 -14.57 0.91 12.63
C SER A 265 -14.34 1.64 11.31
N ASP A 266 -14.99 2.78 11.14
CA ASP A 266 -15.03 3.52 9.89
C ASP A 266 -14.39 4.90 10.02
N ILE A 267 -13.72 5.36 8.95
CA ILE A 267 -13.21 6.72 8.83
C ILE A 267 -13.39 7.25 7.40
N LYS A 268 -13.74 8.52 7.29
CA LYS A 268 -13.83 9.18 5.97
C LYS A 268 -12.44 9.59 5.49
N PRO A 269 -12.14 9.41 4.20
CA PRO A 269 -10.90 9.91 3.61
C PRO A 269 -10.80 11.43 3.71
N CYS A 270 -9.62 11.91 4.11
CA CYS A 270 -9.29 13.35 4.17
C CYS A 270 -8.43 13.82 2.99
N HIS A 271 -8.32 13.00 1.94
CA HIS A 271 -7.40 13.30 0.82
C HIS A 271 -7.93 14.43 -0.07
N PRO A 272 -7.07 15.38 -0.54
CA PRO A 272 -7.49 16.52 -1.38
C PRO A 272 -8.24 16.13 -2.67
N ARG A 273 -7.99 14.96 -3.24
CA ARG A 273 -8.71 14.46 -4.43
C ARG A 273 -10.22 14.25 -4.18
N VAL A 274 -10.65 14.10 -2.94
CA VAL A 274 -12.08 14.01 -2.60
C VAL A 274 -12.80 15.31 -2.95
N ALA A 275 -12.11 16.44 -2.93
CA ALA A 275 -12.67 17.76 -3.21
C ALA A 275 -12.62 18.15 -4.71
N ILE A 276 -12.01 17.34 -5.60
CA ILE A 276 -11.89 17.65 -7.03
C ILE A 276 -13.19 17.26 -7.74
N ILE A 277 -14.06 18.24 -7.99
CA ILE A 277 -15.39 18.05 -8.61
C ILE A 277 -15.26 17.54 -10.06
N ASP A 278 -14.22 17.96 -10.78
CA ASP A 278 -13.97 17.56 -12.18
C ASP A 278 -13.37 16.15 -12.34
N ASP A 279 -13.10 15.44 -11.23
CA ASP A 279 -12.65 14.04 -11.28
C ASP A 279 -13.84 13.17 -11.75
N PRO A 280 -13.72 12.38 -12.83
CA PRO A 280 -14.77 11.48 -13.30
C PRO A 280 -15.26 10.49 -12.23
N LEU A 281 -14.45 10.26 -11.19
CA LEU A 281 -14.75 9.36 -10.07
C LEU A 281 -15.12 10.13 -8.79
N HIS A 282 -15.35 11.45 -8.89
CA HIS A 282 -15.61 12.31 -7.72
C HIS A 282 -16.72 11.75 -6.81
N VAL A 283 -17.85 11.32 -7.38
CA VAL A 283 -18.99 10.80 -6.60
C VAL A 283 -18.58 9.59 -5.76
N ALA A 284 -17.84 8.65 -6.36
CA ALA A 284 -17.35 7.46 -5.63
C ALA A 284 -16.31 7.85 -4.56
N ARG A 285 -15.39 8.78 -4.88
CA ARG A 285 -14.40 9.24 -3.91
C ARG A 285 -15.00 10.01 -2.74
N ALA A 286 -16.03 10.81 -3.00
CA ALA A 286 -16.71 11.58 -1.96
C ALA A 286 -17.55 10.68 -1.03
N ALA A 287 -18.05 9.56 -1.54
CA ALA A 287 -18.80 8.57 -0.77
C ALA A 287 -17.92 7.56 -0.04
N GLU A 288 -16.64 7.45 -0.40
CA GLU A 288 -15.70 6.45 0.10
C GLU A 288 -15.57 6.46 1.63
N ILE A 289 -15.51 5.26 2.20
CA ILE A 289 -15.22 5.01 3.62
C ILE A 289 -14.10 4.00 3.71
N THR A 290 -13.09 4.29 4.53
CA THR A 290 -12.07 3.33 4.91
C THR A 290 -12.47 2.65 6.20
N SER A 291 -12.43 1.33 6.25
CA SER A 291 -12.88 0.50 7.37
C SER A 291 -11.75 -0.39 7.87
N LEU A 292 -11.80 -0.69 9.14
CA LEU A 292 -11.03 -1.70 9.84
C LEU A 292 -11.99 -2.70 10.46
#